data_7114b78f82cc56b4259151e8e1ab7592
#
_entry.id   7114b78f82cc56b4259151e8e1ab7592
#
_cell.length_a   1.000
_cell.length_b   1.000
_cell.length_c   1.000
_cell.angle_alpha   90.00
_cell.angle_beta   90.00
_cell.angle_gamma   90.00
#
_symmetry.space_group_name_H-M   'P 1'
#
loop_
_entity.id
_entity.type
_entity.pdbx_description
1 polymer ?
#
loop_
_entity_poly.entity_id
_entity_poly.type
_entity_poly.pdbx_seq_one_letter_code
_entity_poly.pdbx_strand_id
1 'polypeptide(L)'
;MASRGKKKQTEAQDMKNTQMNRQTDGISGTTGADGVNGKRRTDRKIKILKTILAAAAGCAALYIAAGLAYAAVVCLSAGSSPSAGHSGFLLSAGNIRGTGLTVYDSDENIYKTVYAGGETEVSYEKIPQEFVELLPAGFDYGNVLKAYFTGNLKSSAAGMLAWEAEKNGIENMPAGRLAQSRQAAQLAKYYSEQQLYEMLWNGLYFGNGVYGIANAAKAYESCMLENLDKNQVADLINIAKSILKENKYPDEDDVDTQTAYCAGDAFCDGLIKQLTADLKKKGKSADEAAQMLYFGGMRAYATVDSDLSQTVALKYEDRFNFTTLQSGGFIQSAMAITDYNGAVRAVAGGTAGNLLYNRALSVKRQIGSTIKPFSVYAPAVEAGKIHFSSLIPDEPIAINKDGQIVLWPDNYDGVEGGMVTVTQALQVSKNTAAVQVCRAMGEQTVYEFLRDKLLFTNLNGEEDNNLSALALGYLSDGIT
;
A
#
# COMPACT_ATOMS: atom_id res chain seq x y z
N MET A 1 -28.56 30.46 -3.69
CA MET A 1 -29.11 29.22 -3.07
C MET A 1 -30.11 29.53 -1.95
N ALA A 2 -31.15 30.32 -2.25
CA ALA A 2 -32.13 30.74 -1.21
C ALA A 2 -33.59 30.74 -1.71
N SER A 3 -33.95 29.86 -2.64
CA SER A 3 -35.33 29.81 -3.17
C SER A 3 -35.99 28.39 -3.16
N ARG A 4 -35.32 27.35 -2.66
CA ARG A 4 -35.87 25.98 -2.58
C ARG A 4 -36.36 25.55 -1.18
N GLY A 5 -36.19 26.38 -0.14
CA GLY A 5 -36.60 26.09 1.24
C GLY A 5 -38.05 26.48 1.58
N LYS A 6 -38.69 27.38 0.82
CA LYS A 6 -40.03 27.88 1.16
C LYS A 6 -41.20 27.09 0.56
N LYS A 7 -40.97 26.23 -0.44
CA LYS A 7 -42.07 25.46 -1.08
C LYS A 7 -42.43 24.14 -0.36
N LYS A 8 -41.56 23.62 0.49
CA LYS A 8 -41.83 22.39 1.27
C LYS A 8 -42.55 22.61 2.61
N GLN A 9 -42.58 23.86 3.08
CA GLN A 9 -43.32 24.16 4.35
C GLN A 9 -44.78 24.49 4.09
N THR A 10 -45.17 24.91 2.91
CA THR A 10 -46.56 25.26 2.55
C THR A 10 -47.39 24.01 2.23
N GLU A 11 -46.79 22.99 1.65
CA GLU A 11 -47.48 21.71 1.35
C GLU A 11 -47.74 20.81 2.60
N ALA A 12 -46.94 20.96 3.66
CA ALA A 12 -47.15 20.25 4.92
C ALA A 12 -48.23 20.87 5.81
N GLN A 13 -48.56 22.16 5.59
CA GLN A 13 -49.58 22.89 6.33
C GLN A 13 -51.01 22.66 5.73
N ASP A 14 -51.08 22.48 4.41
CA ASP A 14 -52.36 22.20 3.74
C ASP A 14 -52.87 20.76 3.93
N MET A 15 -52.00 19.80 4.15
CA MET A 15 -52.40 18.42 4.48
C MET A 15 -52.94 18.25 5.88
N LYS A 16 -52.59 19.11 6.87
CA LYS A 16 -53.12 19.08 8.23
C LYS A 16 -54.47 19.72 8.36
N ASN A 17 -54.80 20.69 7.53
CA ASN A 17 -56.13 21.37 7.55
C ASN A 17 -57.21 20.57 6.83
N THR A 18 -56.89 19.64 5.93
CA THR A 18 -57.89 18.80 5.25
C THR A 18 -58.33 17.58 6.07
N GLN A 19 -57.62 17.19 7.13
CA GLN A 19 -57.97 16.12 8.01
C GLN A 19 -58.84 16.56 9.22
N MET A 20 -58.97 17.87 9.47
CA MET A 20 -59.73 18.37 10.67
C MET A 20 -61.18 18.77 10.35
N ASN A 21 -61.63 18.75 9.11
CA ASN A 21 -62.98 19.14 8.69
C ASN A 21 -63.89 17.98 8.23
N ARG A 22 -63.59 16.73 8.63
CA ARG A 22 -64.45 15.57 8.31
C ARG A 22 -65.02 14.88 9.58
N GLN A 23 -65.09 15.55 10.72
CA GLN A 23 -65.51 14.93 11.99
C GLN A 23 -66.67 15.62 12.69
N THR A 24 -67.49 16.37 12.01
CA THR A 24 -68.77 16.83 12.57
C THR A 24 -69.84 16.83 11.47
N ASP A 25 -70.48 15.68 11.26
CA ASP A 25 -71.90 15.61 10.87
C ASP A 25 -72.35 14.14 10.90
N GLY A 26 -73.39 13.84 11.70
CA GLY A 26 -74.17 12.61 11.52
C GLY A 26 -74.31 11.72 12.73
N ILE A 27 -74.94 12.24 13.83
CA ILE A 27 -75.58 11.36 14.81
C ILE A 27 -77.07 11.35 14.48
N SER A 28 -77.59 10.27 13.94
CA SER A 28 -78.94 9.80 14.16
C SER A 28 -79.09 8.30 13.86
N GLY A 29 -79.32 7.54 14.86
CA GLY A 29 -80.10 6.36 15.07
C GLY A 29 -80.17 5.28 13.99
N THR A 30 -79.52 4.13 14.28
CA THR A 30 -80.20 2.84 14.13
C THR A 30 -79.55 1.82 15.09
N THR A 31 -80.33 1.33 16.01
CA THR A 31 -79.94 0.28 16.95
C THR A 31 -79.93 -1.10 16.28
N GLY A 32 -78.88 -1.87 16.55
CA GLY A 32 -79.03 -3.30 16.74
C GLY A 32 -78.77 -4.25 15.57
N ALA A 33 -77.63 -4.18 14.90
CA ALA A 33 -77.13 -5.36 14.12
C ALA A 33 -75.58 -5.41 13.92
N ASP A 34 -74.83 -4.31 14.16
CA ASP A 34 -73.38 -4.23 13.85
C ASP A 34 -72.45 -4.75 14.97
N GLY A 35 -72.97 -4.96 16.21
CA GLY A 35 -72.13 -5.41 17.32
C GLY A 35 -71.58 -6.85 17.18
N VAL A 36 -72.30 -7.73 16.50
CA VAL A 36 -71.98 -9.16 16.39
C VAL A 36 -70.98 -9.38 15.24
N ASN A 37 -71.08 -8.62 14.14
CA ASN A 37 -70.16 -8.72 12.99
C ASN A 37 -68.81 -8.08 13.27
N GLY A 38 -68.76 -7.00 14.03
CA GLY A 38 -67.52 -6.36 14.46
C GLY A 38 -66.67 -7.25 15.36
N LYS A 39 -67.33 -7.91 16.34
CA LYS A 39 -66.65 -8.84 17.24
C LYS A 39 -66.09 -10.07 16.53
N ARG A 40 -66.87 -10.68 15.64
CA ARG A 40 -66.41 -11.82 14.80
C ARG A 40 -65.27 -11.45 13.88
N ARG A 41 -65.21 -10.24 13.33
CA ARG A 41 -64.15 -9.77 12.45
C ARG A 41 -62.85 -9.50 13.25
N THR A 42 -62.98 -8.96 14.47
CA THR A 42 -61.83 -8.75 15.38
C THR A 42 -61.27 -10.07 15.88
N ASP A 43 -62.13 -11.02 16.31
CA ASP A 43 -61.71 -12.36 16.75
C ASP A 43 -61.02 -13.15 15.62
N ARG A 44 -61.47 -13.01 14.38
CA ARG A 44 -60.82 -13.64 13.20
C ARG A 44 -59.46 -13.02 12.94
N LYS A 45 -59.30 -11.69 13.06
CA LYS A 45 -58.00 -11.01 12.93
C LYS A 45 -57.04 -11.44 14.04
N ILE A 46 -57.50 -11.53 15.28
CA ILE A 46 -56.68 -11.99 16.41
C ILE A 46 -56.29 -13.45 16.24
N LYS A 47 -57.15 -14.32 15.72
CA LYS A 47 -56.81 -15.72 15.43
C LYS A 47 -55.76 -15.82 14.34
N ILE A 48 -55.91 -15.08 13.25
CA ILE A 48 -54.90 -15.01 12.16
C ILE A 48 -53.55 -14.51 12.67
N LEU A 49 -53.55 -13.44 13.47
CA LEU A 49 -52.33 -12.88 14.07
C LEU A 49 -51.64 -13.91 14.99
N LYS A 50 -52.38 -14.62 15.81
CA LYS A 50 -51.85 -15.71 16.67
C LYS A 50 -51.26 -16.85 15.85
N THR A 51 -51.93 -17.23 14.76
CA THR A 51 -51.40 -18.28 13.86
C THR A 51 -50.11 -17.83 13.17
N ILE A 52 -50.05 -16.58 12.72
CA ILE A 52 -48.83 -16.01 12.09
C ILE A 52 -47.69 -15.95 13.12
N LEU A 53 -47.98 -15.49 14.35
CA LEU A 53 -46.97 -15.46 15.42
C LEU A 53 -46.51 -16.86 15.83
N ALA A 54 -47.40 -17.84 15.91
CA ALA A 54 -47.02 -19.22 16.20
C ALA A 54 -46.20 -19.85 15.09
N ALA A 55 -46.54 -19.58 13.80
CA ALA A 55 -45.73 -20.01 12.66
C ALA A 55 -44.34 -19.35 12.62
N ALA A 56 -44.30 -18.05 12.90
CA ALA A 56 -43.03 -17.31 13.01
C ALA A 56 -42.16 -17.83 14.16
N ALA A 57 -42.77 -18.13 15.33
CA ALA A 57 -42.04 -18.73 16.46
C ALA A 57 -41.53 -20.15 16.11
N GLY A 58 -42.32 -20.94 15.40
CA GLY A 58 -41.91 -22.27 14.90
C GLY A 58 -40.74 -22.20 13.91
N CYS A 59 -40.80 -21.26 12.97
CA CYS A 59 -39.68 -21.02 12.02
C CYS A 59 -38.42 -20.54 12.76
N ALA A 60 -38.56 -19.63 13.73
CA ALA A 60 -37.42 -19.17 14.53
C ALA A 60 -36.81 -20.32 15.36
N ALA A 61 -37.63 -21.17 15.98
CA ALA A 61 -37.13 -22.34 16.71
C ALA A 61 -36.40 -23.34 15.82
N LEU A 62 -36.89 -23.60 14.59
CA LEU A 62 -36.24 -24.44 13.60
C LEU A 62 -34.91 -23.83 13.15
N TYR A 63 -34.87 -22.52 12.93
CA TYR A 63 -33.66 -21.80 12.54
C TYR A 63 -32.58 -21.84 13.64
N ILE A 64 -32.99 -21.68 14.92
CA ILE A 64 -32.10 -21.83 16.08
C ILE A 64 -31.59 -23.28 16.19
N ALA A 65 -32.49 -24.28 16.07
CA ALA A 65 -32.08 -25.69 16.10
C ALA A 65 -31.10 -26.06 14.99
N ALA A 66 -31.29 -25.51 13.78
CA ALA A 66 -30.37 -25.67 12.69
C ALA A 66 -29.01 -25.03 12.99
N GLY A 67 -28.99 -23.86 13.63
CA GLY A 67 -27.76 -23.20 14.08
C GLY A 67 -26.99 -24.00 15.13
N LEU A 68 -27.70 -24.58 16.09
CA LEU A 68 -27.09 -25.47 17.10
C LEU A 68 -26.53 -26.75 16.49
N ALA A 69 -27.25 -27.37 15.54
CA ALA A 69 -26.78 -28.52 14.81
C ALA A 69 -25.55 -28.20 13.94
N TYR A 70 -25.55 -27.05 13.28
CA TYR A 70 -24.42 -26.54 12.50
C TYR A 70 -23.19 -26.38 13.40
N ALA A 71 -23.31 -25.70 14.55
CA ALA A 71 -22.22 -25.50 15.49
C ALA A 71 -21.69 -26.83 16.05
N ALA A 72 -22.56 -27.78 16.38
CA ALA A 72 -22.16 -29.12 16.81
C ALA A 72 -21.36 -29.85 15.72
N VAL A 73 -21.80 -29.82 14.46
CA VAL A 73 -21.07 -30.43 13.33
C VAL A 73 -19.69 -29.80 13.17
N VAL A 74 -19.59 -28.48 13.21
CA VAL A 74 -18.30 -27.75 13.09
C VAL A 74 -17.36 -28.16 14.21
N CYS A 75 -17.78 -28.08 15.46
CA CYS A 75 -16.93 -28.37 16.63
C CYS A 75 -16.52 -29.85 16.70
N LEU A 76 -17.43 -30.79 16.39
CA LEU A 76 -17.13 -32.22 16.35
C LEU A 76 -16.18 -32.56 15.20
N SER A 77 -16.38 -31.96 14.02
CA SER A 77 -15.53 -32.21 12.86
C SER A 77 -14.14 -31.58 12.97
N ALA A 78 -13.97 -30.50 13.74
CA ALA A 78 -12.66 -29.94 14.06
C ALA A 78 -11.81 -30.88 14.93
N GLY A 79 -12.46 -31.86 15.61
CA GLY A 79 -11.79 -32.86 16.46
C GLY A 79 -11.17 -34.02 15.72
N SER A 80 -11.55 -34.29 14.47
CA SER A 80 -10.95 -35.36 13.66
C SER A 80 -9.65 -34.89 13.05
N SER A 81 -8.54 -35.60 13.34
CA SER A 81 -7.27 -35.40 12.62
C SER A 81 -7.52 -35.43 11.11
N PRO A 82 -6.83 -34.63 10.31
CA PRO A 82 -6.85 -34.80 8.88
C PRO A 82 -6.30 -36.19 8.56
N SER A 83 -7.18 -37.17 8.35
CA SER A 83 -6.74 -38.46 7.86
C SER A 83 -6.18 -38.25 6.45
N ALA A 84 -5.07 -38.92 6.14
CA ALA A 84 -4.30 -38.80 4.91
C ALA A 84 -5.06 -39.10 3.59
N GLY A 85 -6.37 -39.14 3.61
CA GLY A 85 -7.24 -39.44 2.47
C GLY A 85 -8.33 -38.41 2.16
N HIS A 86 -8.61 -37.46 3.06
CA HIS A 86 -9.46 -36.29 2.78
C HIS A 86 -8.70 -35.07 3.28
N SER A 87 -8.06 -34.39 2.38
CA SER A 87 -7.17 -33.26 2.60
C SER A 87 -7.89 -32.12 3.36
N GLY A 88 -7.93 -32.25 4.66
CA GLY A 88 -8.14 -31.11 5.54
C GLY A 88 -6.85 -30.28 5.50
N PHE A 89 -6.78 -29.38 4.53
CA PHE A 89 -5.68 -28.44 4.43
C PHE A 89 -5.72 -27.54 5.68
N LEU A 90 -4.72 -27.65 6.54
CA LEU A 90 -4.54 -26.77 7.69
C LEU A 90 -3.71 -25.58 7.21
N LEU A 91 -4.25 -24.35 7.36
CA LEU A 91 -3.51 -23.14 7.09
C LEU A 91 -2.24 -23.12 7.94
N SER A 92 -1.13 -22.82 7.31
CA SER A 92 0.14 -22.53 7.98
C SER A 92 0.53 -21.07 7.74
N ALA A 93 1.43 -20.54 8.53
CA ALA A 93 1.95 -19.18 8.33
C ALA A 93 2.45 -18.96 6.88
N GLY A 94 3.13 -19.96 6.29
CA GLY A 94 3.59 -19.92 4.90
C GLY A 94 2.45 -19.87 3.88
N ASN A 95 1.37 -20.61 4.10
CA ASN A 95 0.24 -20.69 3.15
C ASN A 95 -0.60 -19.42 3.12
N ILE A 96 -0.71 -18.69 4.23
CA ILE A 96 -1.46 -17.44 4.32
C ILE A 96 -0.80 -16.34 3.49
N ARG A 97 0.53 -16.41 3.32
CA ARG A 97 1.32 -15.45 2.55
C ARG A 97 1.34 -15.74 1.05
N GLY A 98 0.59 -16.73 0.58
CA GLY A 98 0.47 -17.12 -0.82
C GLY A 98 1.64 -17.95 -1.34
N THR A 99 1.65 -18.20 -2.65
CA THR A 99 2.74 -18.92 -3.35
C THR A 99 3.98 -18.05 -3.55
N GLY A 100 3.83 -16.74 -3.42
CA GLY A 100 4.87 -15.75 -3.64
C GLY A 100 5.20 -15.48 -5.10
N LEU A 101 5.87 -14.35 -5.31
CA LEU A 101 6.52 -13.99 -6.57
C LEU A 101 7.91 -14.64 -6.58
N THR A 102 8.13 -15.59 -7.50
CA THR A 102 9.47 -16.18 -7.69
C THR A 102 10.29 -15.32 -8.65
N VAL A 103 11.38 -14.76 -8.16
CA VAL A 103 12.31 -13.95 -8.95
C VAL A 103 13.50 -14.82 -9.36
N TYR A 104 13.78 -14.85 -10.65
CA TYR A 104 14.94 -15.50 -11.25
C TYR A 104 15.98 -14.45 -11.60
N ASP A 105 17.26 -14.76 -11.40
CA ASP A 105 18.39 -13.90 -11.74
C ASP A 105 18.70 -13.94 -13.26
N SER A 106 19.77 -13.25 -13.67
CA SER A 106 20.20 -13.19 -15.08
C SER A 106 20.64 -14.54 -15.65
N ASP A 107 20.94 -15.52 -14.82
CA ASP A 107 21.36 -16.88 -15.20
C ASP A 107 20.22 -17.90 -15.02
N GLU A 108 18.98 -17.40 -14.82
CA GLU A 108 17.77 -18.20 -14.62
C GLU A 108 17.78 -19.07 -13.35
N ASN A 109 18.63 -18.75 -12.37
CA ASN A 109 18.54 -19.35 -11.05
C ASN A 109 17.53 -18.61 -10.18
N ILE A 110 16.96 -19.29 -9.20
CA ILE A 110 16.06 -18.64 -8.23
C ILE A 110 16.89 -17.68 -7.36
N TYR A 111 16.69 -16.37 -7.57
CA TYR A 111 17.26 -15.32 -6.74
C TYR A 111 16.53 -15.23 -5.42
N LYS A 112 15.19 -15.13 -5.46
CA LYS A 112 14.36 -14.93 -4.28
C LYS A 112 12.89 -15.28 -4.55
N THR A 113 12.17 -15.74 -3.50
CA THR A 113 10.72 -15.79 -3.52
C THR A 113 10.19 -14.75 -2.54
N VAL A 114 9.39 -13.79 -3.05
CA VAL A 114 8.81 -12.72 -2.25
C VAL A 114 7.35 -13.05 -1.97
N TYR A 115 7.03 -13.21 -0.70
CA TYR A 115 5.67 -13.51 -0.23
C TYR A 115 4.91 -12.25 0.15
N ALA A 116 3.58 -12.35 0.21
CA ALA A 116 2.75 -11.31 0.81
C ALA A 116 3.24 -11.01 2.24
N GLY A 117 3.42 -9.71 2.58
CA GLY A 117 3.98 -9.31 3.87
C GLY A 117 5.50 -9.24 3.94
N GLY A 118 6.22 -9.58 2.85
CA GLY A 118 7.69 -9.50 2.81
C GLY A 118 8.39 -10.53 3.72
N GLU A 119 9.64 -10.31 4.05
CA GLU A 119 10.44 -11.20 4.91
C GLU A 119 10.33 -10.88 6.41
N THR A 120 9.81 -9.72 6.77
CA THR A 120 9.76 -9.28 8.16
C THR A 120 8.59 -9.94 8.87
N GLU A 121 8.82 -11.13 9.43
CA GLU A 121 7.87 -11.72 10.36
C GLU A 121 7.99 -11.03 11.72
N VAL A 122 6.85 -10.53 12.20
CA VAL A 122 6.72 -9.91 13.52
C VAL A 122 6.35 -11.01 14.50
N SER A 123 7.24 -11.28 15.46
CA SER A 123 6.93 -12.19 16.57
C SER A 123 5.86 -11.59 17.50
N TYR A 124 5.14 -12.44 18.20
CA TYR A 124 4.05 -12.05 19.10
C TYR A 124 4.44 -10.93 20.07
N GLU A 125 5.65 -11.00 20.65
CA GLU A 125 6.16 -10.04 21.63
C GLU A 125 6.37 -8.63 21.06
N LYS A 126 6.47 -8.51 19.73
CA LYS A 126 6.62 -7.23 19.02
C LYS A 126 5.30 -6.67 18.49
N ILE A 127 4.21 -7.44 18.56
CA ILE A 127 2.88 -6.96 18.18
C ILE A 127 2.37 -6.05 19.30
N PRO A 128 2.00 -4.78 19.01
CA PRO A 128 1.44 -3.92 20.03
C PRO A 128 0.19 -4.53 20.69
N GLN A 129 0.09 -4.44 22.01
CA GLN A 129 -0.95 -5.08 22.80
C GLN A 129 -2.36 -4.67 22.36
N GLU A 130 -2.52 -3.44 21.91
CA GLU A 130 -3.76 -2.89 21.42
C GLU A 130 -4.30 -3.66 20.20
N PHE A 131 -3.44 -4.26 19.37
CA PHE A 131 -3.85 -5.13 18.27
C PHE A 131 -4.31 -6.50 18.74
N VAL A 132 -3.66 -7.04 19.76
CA VAL A 132 -4.06 -8.31 20.39
C VAL A 132 -5.47 -8.19 21.00
N GLU A 133 -5.80 -7.03 21.57
CA GLU A 133 -7.10 -6.76 22.21
C GLU A 133 -8.25 -6.49 21.22
N LEU A 134 -7.98 -6.34 19.92
CA LEU A 134 -9.02 -6.06 18.91
C LEU A 134 -10.03 -7.20 18.75
N LEU A 135 -9.60 -8.43 18.87
CA LEU A 135 -10.44 -9.61 18.77
C LEU A 135 -9.79 -10.83 19.47
N PRO A 136 -10.61 -11.77 20.00
CA PRO A 136 -10.08 -12.98 20.62
C PRO A 136 -9.34 -13.86 19.59
N ALA A 137 -8.34 -14.62 20.05
CA ALA A 137 -7.57 -15.51 19.18
C ALA A 137 -8.41 -16.69 18.68
N GLY A 138 -9.12 -17.38 19.57
CA GLY A 138 -9.80 -18.62 19.29
C GLY A 138 -11.11 -18.49 18.53
N PHE A 139 -11.65 -19.64 18.10
CA PHE A 139 -12.94 -19.73 17.41
C PHE A 139 -13.79 -20.81 18.12
N ASP A 140 -14.53 -20.39 19.12
CA ASP A 140 -15.32 -21.26 20.00
C ASP A 140 -16.74 -21.52 19.45
N TYR A 141 -17.55 -22.24 20.22
CA TYR A 141 -18.93 -22.54 19.88
C TYR A 141 -19.79 -21.27 19.66
N GLY A 142 -19.54 -20.21 20.44
CA GLY A 142 -20.21 -18.93 20.30
C GLY A 142 -19.86 -18.22 18.99
N ASN A 143 -18.59 -18.28 18.57
CA ASN A 143 -18.14 -17.76 17.28
C ASN A 143 -18.77 -18.52 16.11
N VAL A 144 -18.89 -19.87 16.22
CA VAL A 144 -19.57 -20.70 15.20
C VAL A 144 -21.04 -20.31 15.06
N LEU A 145 -21.76 -20.16 16.19
CA LEU A 145 -23.15 -19.71 16.17
C LEU A 145 -23.28 -18.31 15.58
N LYS A 146 -22.41 -17.38 15.96
CA LYS A 146 -22.39 -16.03 15.39
C LYS A 146 -22.16 -16.06 13.88
N ALA A 147 -21.21 -16.87 13.40
CA ALA A 147 -20.98 -17.05 11.97
C ALA A 147 -22.20 -17.62 11.24
N TYR A 148 -22.93 -18.56 11.83
CA TYR A 148 -24.16 -19.12 11.28
C TYR A 148 -25.26 -18.06 11.15
N PHE A 149 -25.56 -17.33 12.26
CA PHE A 149 -26.67 -16.40 12.29
C PHE A 149 -26.43 -15.10 11.55
N THR A 150 -25.20 -14.57 11.61
CA THR A 150 -24.85 -13.26 11.05
C THR A 150 -24.02 -13.32 9.78
N GLY A 151 -23.47 -14.48 9.44
CA GLY A 151 -22.50 -14.64 8.36
C GLY A 151 -21.12 -14.06 8.69
N ASN A 152 -20.90 -13.60 9.94
CA ASN A 152 -19.66 -12.95 10.34
C ASN A 152 -18.67 -13.96 10.93
N LEU A 153 -17.69 -14.39 10.14
CA LEU A 153 -16.56 -15.23 10.55
C LEU A 153 -15.46 -14.42 11.26
N LYS A 154 -15.38 -13.11 11.03
CA LYS A 154 -14.32 -12.22 11.49
C LYS A 154 -14.43 -11.84 12.98
N SER A 155 -15.06 -12.68 13.78
CA SER A 155 -15.23 -12.43 15.23
C SER A 155 -14.05 -12.88 16.08
N SER A 156 -13.02 -13.46 15.48
CA SER A 156 -11.77 -13.89 16.13
C SER A 156 -10.62 -13.97 15.14
N ALA A 157 -9.37 -14.07 15.62
CA ALA A 157 -8.20 -14.21 14.79
C ALA A 157 -8.27 -15.46 13.89
N ALA A 158 -8.63 -16.61 14.45
CA ALA A 158 -8.80 -17.85 13.67
C ALA A 158 -9.90 -17.76 12.60
N GLY A 159 -11.00 -17.07 12.90
CA GLY A 159 -12.08 -16.82 11.94
C GLY A 159 -11.67 -15.87 10.83
N MET A 160 -10.93 -14.83 11.15
CA MET A 160 -10.37 -13.89 10.17
C MET A 160 -9.37 -14.56 9.24
N LEU A 161 -8.47 -15.38 9.77
CA LEU A 161 -7.52 -16.15 8.99
C LEU A 161 -8.21 -17.09 7.98
N ALA A 162 -9.26 -17.79 8.42
CA ALA A 162 -10.04 -18.67 7.53
C ALA A 162 -10.76 -17.87 6.43
N TRP A 163 -11.22 -16.67 6.73
CA TRP A 163 -11.87 -15.79 5.75
C TRP A 163 -10.86 -15.21 4.74
N GLU A 164 -9.70 -14.71 5.20
CA GLU A 164 -8.64 -14.19 4.32
C GLU A 164 -8.11 -15.25 3.38
N ALA A 165 -7.95 -16.48 3.86
CA ALA A 165 -7.46 -17.59 3.06
C ALA A 165 -8.38 -17.91 1.86
N GLU A 166 -9.71 -17.89 2.05
CA GLU A 166 -10.65 -18.06 0.93
C GLU A 166 -10.62 -16.87 -0.01
N LYS A 167 -10.63 -15.64 0.52
CA LYS A 167 -10.58 -14.42 -0.27
C LYS A 167 -9.36 -14.38 -1.20
N ASN A 168 -8.22 -14.82 -0.69
CA ASN A 168 -6.95 -14.83 -1.41
C ASN A 168 -6.81 -16.05 -2.35
N GLY A 169 -7.83 -16.92 -2.45
CA GLY A 169 -7.81 -18.06 -3.37
C GLY A 169 -6.71 -19.07 -3.08
N ILE A 170 -6.37 -19.28 -1.79
CA ILE A 170 -5.35 -20.27 -1.39
C ILE A 170 -5.79 -21.63 -1.90
N GLU A 171 -4.90 -22.33 -2.63
CA GLU A 171 -5.21 -23.64 -3.23
C GLU A 171 -5.72 -24.65 -2.20
N ASN A 172 -6.73 -25.41 -2.60
CA ASN A 172 -7.39 -26.44 -1.80
C ASN A 172 -8.16 -25.92 -0.56
N MET A 173 -8.40 -24.60 -0.45
CA MET A 173 -9.29 -24.08 0.59
C MET A 173 -10.73 -24.46 0.30
N PRO A 174 -11.41 -25.10 1.26
CA PRO A 174 -12.82 -25.42 1.07
C PRO A 174 -13.66 -24.15 1.08
N ALA A 175 -14.50 -23.99 0.04
CA ALA A 175 -15.39 -22.85 -0.12
C ALA A 175 -16.67 -22.97 0.76
N GLY A 176 -17.18 -21.82 1.20
CA GLY A 176 -18.46 -21.70 1.85
C GLY A 176 -18.39 -21.68 3.40
N ARG A 177 -19.41 -21.10 4.01
CA ARG A 177 -19.45 -20.79 5.45
C ARG A 177 -19.16 -21.98 6.39
N LEU A 178 -19.68 -23.17 6.05
CA LEU A 178 -19.47 -24.36 6.88
C LEU A 178 -17.99 -24.76 6.86
N ALA A 179 -17.39 -24.76 5.69
CA ALA A 179 -15.99 -25.11 5.52
C ALA A 179 -15.06 -24.10 6.19
N GLN A 180 -15.31 -22.80 6.03
CA GLN A 180 -14.58 -21.74 6.70
C GLN A 180 -14.71 -21.81 8.23
N SER A 181 -15.93 -22.05 8.75
CA SER A 181 -16.14 -22.20 10.20
C SER A 181 -15.39 -23.41 10.76
N ARG A 182 -15.35 -24.51 9.99
CA ARG A 182 -14.57 -25.71 10.34
C ARG A 182 -13.07 -25.41 10.34
N GLN A 183 -12.57 -24.71 9.34
CA GLN A 183 -11.18 -24.28 9.24
C GLN A 183 -10.79 -23.39 10.41
N ALA A 184 -11.61 -22.39 10.74
CA ALA A 184 -11.41 -21.52 11.90
C ALA A 184 -11.33 -22.30 13.22
N ALA A 185 -12.24 -23.26 13.42
CA ALA A 185 -12.23 -24.12 14.59
C ALA A 185 -11.01 -25.06 14.64
N GLN A 186 -10.53 -25.53 13.49
CA GLN A 186 -9.28 -26.30 13.42
C GLN A 186 -8.07 -25.43 13.76
N LEU A 187 -7.97 -24.21 13.19
CA LEU A 187 -6.91 -23.26 13.53
C LEU A 187 -6.86 -23.02 15.04
N ALA A 188 -8.01 -22.68 15.66
CA ALA A 188 -8.09 -22.45 17.10
C ALA A 188 -7.72 -23.68 17.96
N LYS A 189 -7.81 -24.89 17.41
CA LYS A 189 -7.43 -26.11 18.10
C LYS A 189 -5.94 -26.43 17.99
N TYR A 190 -5.34 -26.22 16.82
CA TYR A 190 -3.99 -26.68 16.51
C TYR A 190 -2.91 -25.64 16.76
N TYR A 191 -3.26 -24.35 16.79
CA TYR A 191 -2.33 -23.24 17.04
C TYR A 191 -2.59 -22.58 18.40
N SER A 192 -1.53 -22.15 19.07
CA SER A 192 -1.63 -21.32 20.26
C SER A 192 -2.18 -19.93 19.92
N GLU A 193 -2.68 -19.21 20.93
CA GLU A 193 -3.13 -17.83 20.75
C GLU A 193 -2.05 -16.93 20.14
N GLN A 194 -0.80 -17.06 20.59
CA GLN A 194 0.34 -16.32 20.07
C GLN A 194 0.55 -16.59 18.58
N GLN A 195 0.56 -17.86 18.18
CA GLN A 195 0.69 -18.24 16.77
C GLN A 195 -0.45 -17.71 15.89
N LEU A 196 -1.68 -17.72 16.41
CA LEU A 196 -2.83 -17.16 15.67
C LEU A 196 -2.70 -15.65 15.46
N TYR A 197 -2.21 -14.92 16.45
CA TYR A 197 -1.97 -13.48 16.30
C TYR A 197 -0.79 -13.19 15.37
N GLU A 198 0.31 -13.95 15.45
CA GLU A 198 1.41 -13.85 14.52
C GLU A 198 0.96 -14.08 13.08
N MET A 199 0.23 -15.17 12.84
CA MET A 199 -0.32 -15.47 11.51
C MET A 199 -1.23 -14.36 11.01
N LEU A 200 -2.13 -13.86 11.86
CA LEU A 200 -3.08 -12.81 11.50
C LEU A 200 -2.36 -11.50 11.15
N TRP A 201 -1.56 -10.99 12.06
CA TRP A 201 -0.96 -9.66 11.89
C TRP A 201 0.17 -9.62 10.89
N ASN A 202 0.81 -10.76 10.59
CA ASN A 202 1.76 -10.86 9.48
C ASN A 202 1.09 -11.08 8.12
N GLY A 203 -0.11 -11.66 8.07
CA GLY A 203 -0.81 -11.99 6.84
C GLY A 203 -1.97 -11.06 6.47
N LEU A 204 -2.48 -10.24 7.41
CA LEU A 204 -3.63 -9.38 7.16
C LEU A 204 -3.36 -8.39 6.04
N TYR A 205 -4.33 -8.30 5.12
CA TYR A 205 -4.30 -7.33 4.03
C TYR A 205 -4.81 -5.97 4.53
N PHE A 206 -3.99 -4.93 4.40
CA PHE A 206 -4.30 -3.57 4.83
C PHE A 206 -4.78 -2.64 3.71
N GLY A 207 -4.92 -3.15 2.47
CA GLY A 207 -5.27 -2.37 1.29
C GLY A 207 -4.03 -1.97 0.46
N ASN A 208 -4.26 -1.55 -0.78
CA ASN A 208 -3.24 -0.97 -1.67
C ASN A 208 -1.99 -1.84 -1.90
N GLY A 209 -2.13 -3.16 -1.82
CA GLY A 209 -1.02 -4.11 -1.94
C GLY A 209 -0.23 -4.36 -0.65
N VAL A 210 -0.62 -3.74 0.46
CA VAL A 210 0.07 -3.83 1.75
C VAL A 210 -0.43 -5.02 2.55
N TYR A 211 0.45 -5.95 2.88
CA TYR A 211 0.21 -7.10 3.73
C TYR A 211 1.09 -7.05 4.99
N GLY A 212 0.52 -7.39 6.12
CA GLY A 212 1.20 -7.46 7.41
C GLY A 212 1.37 -6.12 8.12
N ILE A 213 1.33 -6.19 9.47
CA ILE A 213 1.36 -5.00 10.33
C ILE A 213 2.67 -4.20 10.21
N ALA A 214 3.81 -4.87 10.02
CA ALA A 214 5.10 -4.17 9.87
C ALA A 214 5.13 -3.32 8.58
N ASN A 215 4.57 -3.84 7.49
CA ASN A 215 4.47 -3.08 6.25
C ASN A 215 3.38 -2.00 6.33
N ALA A 216 2.29 -2.25 7.07
CA ALA A 216 1.28 -1.23 7.32
C ALA A 216 1.86 -0.05 8.09
N ALA A 217 2.70 -0.29 9.11
CA ALA A 217 3.41 0.77 9.82
C ALA A 217 4.29 1.62 8.88
N LYS A 218 5.00 0.98 7.96
CA LYS A 218 5.81 1.70 6.97
C LYS A 218 4.95 2.47 5.98
N ALA A 219 3.92 1.83 5.44
CA ALA A 219 3.11 2.37 4.35
C ALA A 219 2.21 3.54 4.78
N TYR A 220 1.67 3.49 5.99
CA TYR A 220 0.70 4.48 6.47
C TYR A 220 1.29 5.46 7.48
N GLU A 221 2.34 5.05 8.21
CA GLU A 221 2.95 5.88 9.26
C GLU A 221 4.39 6.28 8.95
N SER A 222 4.95 5.84 7.82
CA SER A 222 6.35 6.08 7.43
C SER A 222 7.35 5.74 8.55
N CYS A 223 7.05 4.71 9.34
CA CYS A 223 7.79 4.34 10.54
C CYS A 223 7.95 2.82 10.67
N MET A 224 9.00 2.39 11.37
CA MET A 224 9.13 0.97 11.74
C MET A 224 8.17 0.64 12.88
N LEU A 225 7.62 -0.58 12.90
CA LEU A 225 6.60 -0.99 13.88
C LEU A 225 7.05 -0.76 15.34
N GLU A 226 8.31 -1.04 15.65
CA GLU A 226 8.90 -0.88 16.98
C GLU A 226 9.13 0.58 17.40
N ASN A 227 8.99 1.53 16.49
CA ASN A 227 9.22 2.95 16.72
C ASN A 227 7.92 3.78 16.66
N LEU A 228 6.77 3.13 16.50
CA LEU A 228 5.48 3.80 16.47
C LEU A 228 5.19 4.50 17.81
N ASP A 229 4.73 5.74 17.73
CA ASP A 229 4.16 6.42 18.89
C ASP A 229 2.69 6.00 19.13
N LYS A 230 2.10 6.47 20.25
CA LYS A 230 0.74 6.08 20.63
C LYS A 230 -0.33 6.54 19.63
N ASN A 231 -0.12 7.66 18.94
CA ASN A 231 -1.08 8.18 17.96
C ASN A 231 -1.01 7.32 16.69
N GLN A 232 0.19 7.03 16.23
CA GLN A 232 0.44 6.16 15.08
C GLN A 232 -0.12 4.73 15.29
N VAL A 233 0.06 4.18 16.50
CA VAL A 233 -0.58 2.90 16.87
C VAL A 233 -2.11 3.03 16.81
N ALA A 234 -2.69 4.12 17.31
CA ALA A 234 -4.14 4.34 17.27
C ALA A 234 -4.67 4.47 15.83
N ASP A 235 -3.94 5.13 14.94
CA ASP A 235 -4.31 5.30 13.54
C ASP A 235 -4.30 3.95 12.80
N LEU A 236 -3.26 3.15 12.95
CA LEU A 236 -3.21 1.78 12.40
C LEU A 236 -4.32 0.89 12.98
N ILE A 237 -4.66 1.02 14.26
CA ILE A 237 -5.78 0.31 14.87
C ILE A 237 -7.11 0.73 14.24
N ASN A 238 -7.30 2.00 13.92
CA ASN A 238 -8.50 2.48 13.24
C ASN A 238 -8.62 1.88 11.83
N ILE A 239 -7.51 1.80 11.09
CA ILE A 239 -7.44 1.10 9.80
C ILE A 239 -7.83 -0.37 9.98
N ALA A 240 -7.19 -1.07 10.92
CA ALA A 240 -7.50 -2.49 11.20
C ALA A 240 -8.97 -2.70 11.59
N LYS A 241 -9.56 -1.83 12.42
CA LYS A 241 -10.98 -1.88 12.78
C LYS A 241 -11.91 -1.70 11.58
N SER A 242 -11.61 -0.78 10.67
CA SER A 242 -12.38 -0.58 9.45
C SER A 242 -12.35 -1.81 8.55
N ILE A 243 -11.19 -2.43 8.41
CA ILE A 243 -11.02 -3.66 7.64
C ILE A 243 -11.77 -4.82 8.28
N LEU A 244 -11.59 -5.04 9.58
CA LEU A 244 -12.21 -6.15 10.32
C LEU A 244 -13.74 -6.06 10.35
N LYS A 245 -14.31 -4.84 10.54
CA LYS A 245 -15.75 -4.63 10.71
C LYS A 245 -16.47 -4.38 9.39
N GLU A 246 -15.89 -3.54 8.51
CA GLU A 246 -16.58 -2.93 7.39
C GLU A 246 -16.04 -3.37 6.02
N ASN A 247 -14.91 -4.12 5.96
CA ASN A 247 -14.15 -4.39 4.74
C ASN A 247 -13.74 -3.10 4.00
N LYS A 248 -13.55 -2.01 4.74
CA LYS A 248 -13.15 -0.74 4.17
C LYS A 248 -11.64 -0.59 4.29
N TYR A 249 -10.98 -0.41 3.18
CA TYR A 249 -9.55 -0.17 3.07
C TYR A 249 -9.26 1.32 2.93
N PRO A 250 -8.05 1.79 3.31
CA PRO A 250 -7.60 3.16 3.04
C PRO A 250 -7.59 3.48 1.55
N ASP A 251 -7.75 4.75 1.22
CA ASP A 251 -7.62 5.21 -0.16
C ASP A 251 -6.17 5.10 -0.64
N GLU A 252 -5.95 5.02 -1.95
CA GLU A 252 -4.61 4.86 -2.53
C GLU A 252 -3.70 6.05 -2.21
N ASP A 253 -4.28 7.24 -2.08
CA ASP A 253 -3.56 8.48 -1.75
C ASP A 253 -3.06 8.51 -0.29
N ASP A 254 -3.58 7.65 0.59
CA ASP A 254 -3.15 7.54 1.98
C ASP A 254 -1.85 6.71 2.15
N VAL A 255 -1.37 6.08 1.08
CA VAL A 255 -0.19 5.19 1.11
C VAL A 255 1.07 5.96 0.76
N ASP A 256 2.06 5.96 1.66
CA ASP A 256 3.41 6.37 1.29
C ASP A 256 4.05 5.33 0.36
N THR A 257 4.00 5.61 -0.94
CA THR A 257 4.53 4.73 -1.98
C THR A 257 6.06 4.56 -1.91
N GLN A 258 6.77 5.38 -1.13
CA GLN A 258 8.22 5.25 -0.94
C GLN A 258 8.55 4.14 0.06
N THR A 259 7.65 3.88 1.01
CA THR A 259 7.83 2.89 2.08
C THR A 259 6.95 1.66 1.96
N ALA A 260 5.93 1.69 1.09
CA ALA A 260 4.89 0.65 0.98
C ALA A 260 5.40 -0.74 0.56
N TYR A 261 6.50 -0.80 -0.20
CA TYR A 261 7.04 -2.05 -0.74
C TYR A 261 8.35 -2.38 -0.04
N CYS A 262 8.35 -3.38 0.80
CA CYS A 262 9.54 -3.84 1.51
C CYS A 262 9.64 -5.37 1.42
N ALA A 263 10.30 -5.84 0.35
CA ALA A 263 10.59 -7.26 0.16
C ALA A 263 11.80 -7.75 1.00
N GLY A 264 12.37 -6.85 1.84
CA GLY A 264 13.63 -7.14 2.53
C GLY A 264 14.84 -7.14 1.62
N ASP A 265 14.68 -6.70 0.36
CA ASP A 265 15.70 -6.66 -0.68
C ASP A 265 15.42 -5.49 -1.62
N ALA A 266 16.40 -4.59 -1.76
CA ALA A 266 16.21 -3.34 -2.50
C ALA A 266 15.95 -3.54 -4.01
N PHE A 267 16.49 -4.60 -4.61
CA PHE A 267 16.22 -4.94 -6.00
C PHE A 267 14.78 -5.43 -6.17
N CYS A 268 14.35 -6.37 -5.30
CA CYS A 268 12.98 -6.90 -5.33
C CYS A 268 11.93 -5.82 -5.05
N ASP A 269 12.21 -4.85 -4.18
CA ASP A 269 11.32 -3.70 -3.96
C ASP A 269 11.07 -2.90 -5.25
N GLY A 270 12.16 -2.61 -5.98
CA GLY A 270 12.09 -1.94 -7.28
C GLY A 270 11.33 -2.75 -8.32
N LEU A 271 11.59 -4.06 -8.38
CA LEU A 271 10.92 -4.98 -9.29
C LEU A 271 9.41 -5.06 -9.03
N ILE A 272 9.00 -5.20 -7.76
CA ILE A 272 7.58 -5.24 -7.37
C ILE A 272 6.88 -3.93 -7.74
N LYS A 273 7.51 -2.79 -7.45
CA LYS A 273 7.00 -1.46 -7.83
C LYS A 273 6.79 -1.36 -9.35
N GLN A 274 7.77 -1.81 -10.14
CA GLN A 274 7.67 -1.83 -11.61
C GLN A 274 6.56 -2.75 -12.10
N LEU A 275 6.50 -4.00 -11.62
CA LEU A 275 5.48 -4.97 -12.01
C LEU A 275 4.07 -4.48 -11.64
N THR A 276 3.91 -3.89 -10.45
CA THR A 276 2.63 -3.29 -10.03
C THR A 276 2.22 -2.16 -10.96
N ALA A 277 3.14 -1.25 -11.30
CA ALA A 277 2.87 -0.16 -12.24
C ALA A 277 2.50 -0.69 -13.65
N ASP A 278 3.16 -1.73 -14.13
CA ASP A 278 2.86 -2.33 -15.44
C ASP A 278 1.51 -3.06 -15.45
N LEU A 279 1.13 -3.71 -14.35
CA LEU A 279 -0.20 -4.31 -14.19
C LEU A 279 -1.29 -3.22 -14.15
N LYS A 280 -1.04 -2.09 -13.44
CA LYS A 280 -1.95 -0.93 -13.45
C LYS A 280 -2.13 -0.33 -14.83
N LYS A 281 -1.06 -0.17 -15.62
CA LYS A 281 -1.14 0.26 -17.03
C LYS A 281 -1.99 -0.69 -17.89
N LYS A 282 -2.07 -1.97 -17.52
CA LYS A 282 -2.94 -2.98 -18.14
C LYS A 282 -4.36 -2.99 -17.57
N GLY A 283 -4.75 -1.99 -16.77
CA GLY A 283 -6.09 -1.81 -16.21
C GLY A 283 -6.38 -2.63 -14.94
N LYS A 284 -5.36 -3.14 -14.27
CA LYS A 284 -5.51 -3.83 -12.99
C LYS A 284 -5.53 -2.82 -11.83
N SER A 285 -6.37 -3.05 -10.81
CA SER A 285 -6.29 -2.32 -9.54
C SER A 285 -5.04 -2.71 -8.75
N ALA A 286 -4.69 -1.93 -7.72
CA ALA A 286 -3.61 -2.29 -6.80
C ALA A 286 -3.84 -3.65 -6.13
N ASP A 287 -5.08 -3.91 -5.73
CA ASP A 287 -5.50 -5.18 -5.11
C ASP A 287 -5.34 -6.37 -6.07
N GLU A 288 -5.82 -6.22 -7.33
CA GLU A 288 -5.65 -7.26 -8.36
C GLU A 288 -4.18 -7.52 -8.68
N ALA A 289 -3.35 -6.46 -8.73
CA ALA A 289 -1.91 -6.60 -8.96
C ALA A 289 -1.24 -7.38 -7.83
N ALA A 290 -1.54 -7.04 -6.57
CA ALA A 290 -1.03 -7.75 -5.40
C ALA A 290 -1.48 -9.22 -5.37
N GLN A 291 -2.75 -9.49 -5.70
CA GLN A 291 -3.29 -10.83 -5.84
C GLN A 291 -2.50 -11.65 -6.89
N MET A 292 -2.24 -11.07 -8.06
CA MET A 292 -1.47 -11.74 -9.11
C MET A 292 -0.02 -11.99 -8.70
N LEU A 293 0.62 -11.01 -8.04
CA LEU A 293 2.02 -11.10 -7.64
C LEU A 293 2.24 -12.17 -6.57
N TYR A 294 1.42 -12.18 -5.50
CA TYR A 294 1.70 -12.99 -4.33
C TYR A 294 0.93 -14.31 -4.27
N PHE A 295 -0.24 -14.40 -4.94
CA PHE A 295 -1.10 -15.59 -4.90
C PHE A 295 -1.27 -16.26 -6.26
N GLY A 296 -0.90 -15.58 -7.37
CA GLY A 296 -1.03 -16.09 -8.72
C GLY A 296 0.11 -16.99 -9.20
N GLY A 297 1.10 -17.29 -8.37
CA GLY A 297 2.26 -18.10 -8.77
C GLY A 297 3.13 -17.43 -9.84
N MET A 298 3.22 -16.11 -9.84
CA MET A 298 3.95 -15.34 -10.83
C MET A 298 5.45 -15.61 -10.76
N ARG A 299 6.09 -15.66 -11.94
CA ARG A 299 7.53 -15.79 -12.10
C ARG A 299 8.07 -14.55 -12.81
N ALA A 300 9.13 -13.95 -12.29
CA ALA A 300 9.81 -12.81 -12.89
C ALA A 300 11.25 -13.20 -13.21
N TYR A 301 11.62 -13.11 -14.48
CA TYR A 301 13.00 -13.26 -14.94
C TYR A 301 13.62 -11.87 -14.96
N ALA A 302 14.52 -11.62 -14.04
CA ALA A 302 15.08 -10.29 -13.77
C ALA A 302 16.52 -10.18 -14.22
N THR A 303 17.03 -8.95 -14.19
CA THR A 303 18.42 -8.66 -14.60
C THR A 303 19.41 -8.74 -13.44
N VAL A 304 18.95 -9.05 -12.23
CA VAL A 304 19.81 -9.14 -11.05
C VAL A 304 20.90 -10.19 -11.23
N ASP A 305 22.10 -9.86 -10.76
CA ASP A 305 23.23 -10.77 -10.61
C ASP A 305 23.31 -11.18 -9.14
N SER A 306 23.07 -12.45 -8.86
CA SER A 306 22.97 -12.98 -7.49
C SER A 306 24.25 -12.79 -6.69
N ASP A 307 25.41 -13.07 -7.28
CA ASP A 307 26.72 -13.00 -6.61
C ASP A 307 27.11 -11.54 -6.34
N LEU A 308 26.86 -10.65 -7.32
CA LEU A 308 27.11 -9.22 -7.17
C LEU A 308 26.16 -8.62 -6.12
N SER A 309 24.88 -8.98 -6.13
CA SER A 309 23.89 -8.51 -5.17
C SER A 309 24.26 -8.93 -3.74
N GLN A 310 24.68 -10.18 -3.54
CA GLN A 310 25.19 -10.67 -2.25
C GLN A 310 26.42 -9.90 -1.80
N THR A 311 27.38 -9.67 -2.71
CA THR A 311 28.59 -8.90 -2.39
C THR A 311 28.25 -7.48 -1.95
N VAL A 312 27.34 -6.81 -2.64
CA VAL A 312 26.87 -5.47 -2.29
C VAL A 312 26.15 -5.47 -0.94
N ALA A 313 25.27 -6.44 -0.70
CA ALA A 313 24.57 -6.57 0.58
C ALA A 313 25.54 -6.70 1.75
N LEU A 314 26.52 -7.60 1.67
CA LEU A 314 27.53 -7.79 2.71
C LEU A 314 28.33 -6.51 2.98
N LYS A 315 28.67 -5.73 1.93
CA LYS A 315 29.38 -4.46 2.09
C LYS A 315 28.53 -3.39 2.77
N TYR A 316 27.22 -3.39 2.53
CA TYR A 316 26.30 -2.42 3.08
C TYR A 316 25.83 -2.79 4.51
N GLU A 317 25.86 -4.06 4.89
CA GLU A 317 25.63 -4.52 6.26
C GLU A 317 26.80 -4.21 7.19
N ASP A 318 28.03 -4.23 6.67
CA ASP A 318 29.24 -3.98 7.45
C ASP A 318 29.35 -2.49 7.82
N ARG A 319 29.07 -2.19 9.09
CA ARG A 319 29.08 -0.83 9.65
C ARG A 319 30.45 -0.14 9.53
N PHE A 320 31.54 -0.90 9.48
CA PHE A 320 32.91 -0.33 9.37
C PHE A 320 33.16 0.31 8.01
N ASN A 321 32.35 0.01 6.99
CA ASN A 321 32.45 0.66 5.69
C ASN A 321 31.85 2.08 5.65
N PHE A 322 31.21 2.53 6.74
CA PHE A 322 30.49 3.80 6.77
C PHE A 322 30.93 4.68 7.94
N THR A 323 31.01 5.98 7.70
CA THR A 323 31.36 6.96 8.74
C THR A 323 30.25 7.07 9.77
N THR A 324 30.63 7.00 11.05
CA THR A 324 29.74 7.27 12.18
C THR A 324 29.58 8.77 12.36
N LEU A 325 28.33 9.22 12.49
CA LEU A 325 28.00 10.61 12.82
C LEU A 325 28.27 10.90 14.31
N GLN A 326 28.52 12.17 14.65
CA GLN A 326 28.67 12.59 16.05
C GLN A 326 27.44 12.30 16.91
N SER A 327 26.26 12.21 16.28
CA SER A 327 24.99 11.81 16.92
C SER A 327 24.86 10.31 17.22
N GLY A 328 25.86 9.48 16.87
CA GLY A 328 25.88 8.04 17.05
C GLY A 328 25.24 7.24 15.89
N GLY A 329 24.67 7.91 14.86
CA GLY A 329 24.15 7.26 13.66
C GLY A 329 25.22 7.09 12.56
N PHE A 330 24.87 6.36 11.49
CA PHE A 330 25.73 6.21 10.31
C PHE A 330 25.27 7.12 9.18
N ILE A 331 26.24 7.58 8.36
CA ILE A 331 25.93 8.22 7.09
C ILE A 331 25.16 7.22 6.24
N GLN A 332 23.99 7.63 5.73
CA GLN A 332 23.20 6.83 4.84
C GLN A 332 23.74 6.91 3.40
N SER A 333 23.84 5.78 2.76
CA SER A 333 24.28 5.62 1.38
C SER A 333 23.34 4.66 0.66
N ALA A 334 23.29 4.78 -0.65
CA ALA A 334 22.58 3.86 -1.53
C ALA A 334 23.40 3.67 -2.81
N MET A 335 23.16 2.55 -3.51
CA MET A 335 23.88 2.21 -4.73
C MET A 335 22.97 1.47 -5.70
N ALA A 336 23.04 1.81 -6.97
CA ALA A 336 22.52 1.00 -8.06
C ALA A 336 23.70 0.66 -8.99
N ILE A 337 23.86 -0.61 -9.33
CA ILE A 337 24.89 -1.09 -10.26
C ILE A 337 24.18 -1.55 -11.52
N THR A 338 24.60 -1.00 -12.66
CA THR A 338 24.10 -1.36 -13.98
C THR A 338 25.21 -1.93 -14.85
N ASP A 339 24.85 -2.74 -15.83
CA ASP A 339 25.76 -3.06 -16.92
C ASP A 339 25.80 -1.94 -17.98
N TYR A 340 26.61 -2.10 -19.00
CA TYR A 340 26.76 -1.10 -20.08
C TYR A 340 25.48 -0.96 -20.94
N ASN A 341 24.54 -1.87 -20.86
CA ASN A 341 23.26 -1.80 -21.57
C ASN A 341 22.16 -1.15 -20.70
N GLY A 342 22.49 -0.76 -19.45
CA GLY A 342 21.58 -0.14 -18.52
C GLY A 342 20.77 -1.12 -17.68
N ALA A 343 20.99 -2.44 -17.80
CA ALA A 343 20.30 -3.41 -16.97
C ALA A 343 20.82 -3.34 -15.53
N VAL A 344 19.91 -3.19 -14.56
CA VAL A 344 20.24 -3.13 -13.13
C VAL A 344 20.66 -4.52 -12.66
N ARG A 345 21.88 -4.63 -12.12
CA ARG A 345 22.48 -5.89 -11.67
C ARG A 345 22.46 -6.07 -10.17
N ALA A 346 22.57 -4.98 -9.41
CA ALA A 346 22.47 -5.00 -7.95
C ALA A 346 21.99 -3.64 -7.42
N VAL A 347 21.33 -3.65 -6.27
CA VAL A 347 20.84 -2.43 -5.59
C VAL A 347 21.09 -2.55 -4.10
N ALA A 348 21.65 -1.48 -3.49
CA ALA A 348 21.63 -1.28 -2.05
C ALA A 348 20.78 -0.06 -1.70
N GLY A 349 19.74 -0.22 -0.90
CA GLY A 349 18.78 0.82 -0.56
C GLY A 349 19.15 1.69 0.64
N GLY A 350 20.12 1.26 1.47
CA GLY A 350 20.54 1.98 2.66
C GLY A 350 21.65 1.26 3.42
N THR A 351 22.30 1.96 4.35
CA THR A 351 23.42 1.43 5.15
C THR A 351 22.92 0.72 6.40
N ALA A 352 23.67 -0.31 6.85
CA ALA A 352 23.51 -0.97 8.14
C ALA A 352 22.10 -1.50 8.43
N GLY A 353 21.46 -2.09 7.43
CA GLY A 353 20.14 -2.71 7.58
C GLY A 353 18.98 -1.70 7.71
N ASN A 354 19.20 -0.42 7.46
CA ASN A 354 18.12 0.56 7.40
C ASN A 354 17.34 0.43 6.08
N LEU A 355 16.36 -0.48 6.07
CA LEU A 355 15.51 -0.80 4.93
C LEU A 355 14.16 -0.07 4.95
N LEU A 356 13.98 0.94 5.81
CA LEU A 356 12.74 1.72 5.82
C LEU A 356 12.51 2.40 4.47
N TYR A 357 13.58 2.90 3.86
CA TYR A 357 13.54 3.55 2.55
C TYR A 357 14.52 2.87 1.59
N ASN A 358 14.07 2.54 0.39
CA ASN A 358 14.95 2.22 -0.71
C ASN A 358 15.48 3.52 -1.33
N ARG A 359 16.57 4.04 -0.78
CA ARG A 359 17.14 5.34 -1.17
C ARG A 359 17.66 5.36 -2.60
N ALA A 360 18.03 4.19 -3.14
CA ALA A 360 18.52 4.08 -4.52
C ALA A 360 17.41 4.31 -5.56
N LEU A 361 16.14 3.95 -5.22
CA LEU A 361 15.05 3.91 -6.19
C LEU A 361 13.86 4.80 -5.81
N SER A 362 13.85 5.38 -4.61
CA SER A 362 12.67 6.12 -4.12
C SER A 362 12.99 7.50 -3.56
N VAL A 363 14.19 7.71 -3.01
CA VAL A 363 14.52 8.99 -2.37
C VAL A 363 15.12 9.94 -3.38
N LYS A 364 14.41 11.01 -3.66
CA LYS A 364 14.85 12.08 -4.54
C LYS A 364 15.83 13.02 -3.82
N ARG A 365 16.93 13.37 -4.48
CA ARG A 365 17.94 14.31 -4.00
C ARG A 365 18.39 15.23 -5.11
N GLN A 366 18.72 16.47 -4.76
CA GLN A 366 19.37 17.38 -5.70
C GLN A 366 20.70 16.80 -6.14
N ILE A 367 20.90 16.71 -7.44
CA ILE A 367 22.08 16.10 -8.06
C ILE A 367 23.31 17.02 -8.00
N GLY A 368 23.08 18.34 -7.93
CA GLY A 368 24.15 19.33 -7.95
C GLY A 368 25.03 19.21 -9.19
N SER A 369 26.30 19.53 -9.03
CA SER A 369 27.28 19.55 -10.14
C SER A 369 27.50 18.20 -10.82
N THR A 370 27.05 17.09 -10.27
CA THR A 370 27.11 15.79 -10.95
C THR A 370 26.18 15.72 -12.17
N ILE A 371 25.25 16.66 -12.33
CA ILE A 371 24.43 16.80 -13.54
C ILE A 371 25.23 17.29 -14.76
N LYS A 372 26.31 18.05 -14.57
CA LYS A 372 27.03 18.75 -15.65
C LYS A 372 27.44 17.85 -16.83
N PRO A 373 28.00 16.64 -16.62
CA PRO A 373 28.31 15.73 -17.72
C PRO A 373 27.09 15.41 -18.57
N PHE A 374 25.91 15.22 -17.93
CA PHE A 374 24.69 14.73 -18.58
C PHE A 374 23.88 15.85 -19.23
N SER A 375 23.66 16.95 -18.53
CA SER A 375 22.80 18.04 -18.98
C SER A 375 23.52 19.06 -19.85
N VAL A 376 24.78 19.31 -19.59
CA VAL A 376 25.52 20.40 -20.24
C VAL A 376 26.41 19.87 -21.35
N TYR A 377 27.36 19.01 -20.99
CA TYR A 377 28.42 18.64 -21.92
C TYR A 377 27.99 17.54 -22.90
N ALA A 378 27.21 16.54 -22.48
CA ALA A 378 26.74 15.47 -23.35
C ALA A 378 25.91 15.99 -24.54
N PRO A 379 24.85 16.81 -24.36
CA PRO A 379 24.08 17.33 -25.47
C PRO A 379 24.90 18.25 -26.39
N ALA A 380 25.84 19.01 -25.82
CA ALA A 380 26.69 19.91 -26.60
C ALA A 380 27.73 19.15 -27.46
N VAL A 381 28.26 18.04 -26.94
CA VAL A 381 29.17 17.13 -27.71
C VAL A 381 28.34 16.37 -28.77
N GLU A 382 27.19 15.84 -28.44
CA GLU A 382 26.32 15.14 -29.41
C GLU A 382 25.89 16.05 -30.56
N ALA A 383 25.59 17.32 -30.27
CA ALA A 383 25.25 18.31 -31.26
C ALA A 383 26.48 18.81 -32.07
N GLY A 384 27.69 18.32 -31.79
CA GLY A 384 28.91 18.73 -32.42
C GLY A 384 29.31 20.19 -32.16
N LYS A 385 28.76 20.81 -31.10
CA LYS A 385 29.05 22.21 -30.73
C LYS A 385 30.37 22.37 -30.01
N ILE A 386 30.77 21.35 -29.25
CA ILE A 386 32.03 21.29 -28.51
C ILE A 386 32.66 19.91 -28.61
N HIS A 387 33.92 19.82 -28.26
CA HIS A 387 34.69 18.59 -28.02
C HIS A 387 35.61 18.79 -26.81
N PHE A 388 36.31 17.75 -26.37
CA PHE A 388 37.07 17.76 -25.10
C PHE A 388 38.09 18.90 -24.98
N SER A 389 38.70 19.33 -26.11
CA SER A 389 39.67 20.42 -26.15
C SER A 389 39.08 21.76 -26.55
N SER A 390 37.75 21.88 -26.74
CA SER A 390 37.11 23.18 -27.00
C SER A 390 37.33 24.13 -25.84
N LEU A 391 37.66 25.37 -26.17
CA LEU A 391 37.85 26.43 -25.19
C LEU A 391 36.49 27.08 -24.87
N ILE A 392 36.18 27.23 -23.58
CA ILE A 392 34.94 27.81 -23.05
C ILE A 392 35.35 28.98 -22.16
N PRO A 393 34.64 30.13 -22.22
CA PRO A 393 34.83 31.23 -21.28
C PRO A 393 34.55 30.79 -19.85
N ASP A 394 35.51 31.02 -18.93
CA ASP A 394 35.34 30.83 -17.48
C ASP A 394 34.93 32.17 -16.83
N GLU A 395 33.82 32.70 -17.30
CA GLU A 395 33.30 34.02 -16.87
C GLU A 395 31.82 33.94 -16.51
N PRO A 396 31.38 34.60 -15.42
CA PRO A 396 29.97 34.69 -15.05
C PRO A 396 29.16 35.46 -16.11
N ILE A 397 27.88 35.22 -16.17
CA ILE A 397 26.96 35.94 -17.04
C ILE A 397 26.21 37.01 -16.25
N ALA A 398 25.79 38.07 -16.93
CA ALA A 398 24.92 39.07 -16.31
C ALA A 398 23.48 38.55 -16.32
N ILE A 399 22.87 38.50 -15.15
CA ILE A 399 21.44 38.13 -14.96
C ILE A 399 20.72 39.28 -14.23
N ASN A 400 19.41 39.38 -14.46
CA ASN A 400 18.56 40.29 -13.70
C ASN A 400 18.00 39.54 -12.48
N LYS A 401 18.40 39.96 -11.29
CA LYS A 401 17.89 39.46 -10.03
C LYS A 401 17.19 40.59 -9.29
N ASP A 402 15.87 40.50 -9.14
CA ASP A 402 15.04 41.48 -8.44
C ASP A 402 15.21 42.94 -8.96
N GLY A 403 15.37 43.10 -10.29
CA GLY A 403 15.55 44.39 -10.94
C GLY A 403 17.00 44.90 -10.95
N GLN A 404 17.95 44.18 -10.37
CA GLN A 404 19.37 44.51 -10.38
C GLN A 404 20.15 43.57 -11.31
N ILE A 405 21.10 44.11 -12.07
CA ILE A 405 22.03 43.33 -12.86
C ILE A 405 23.15 42.83 -11.96
N VAL A 406 23.25 41.49 -11.84
CA VAL A 406 24.30 40.79 -11.08
C VAL A 406 25.05 39.83 -11.95
N LEU A 407 26.32 39.60 -11.66
CA LEU A 407 27.11 38.55 -12.31
C LEU A 407 26.85 37.22 -11.59
N TRP A 408 26.65 36.14 -12.38
CA TRP A 408 26.31 34.80 -11.88
C TRP A 408 26.73 33.72 -12.91
N PRO A 409 27.11 32.52 -12.48
CA PRO A 409 27.38 32.10 -11.10
C PRO A 409 28.83 32.36 -10.68
N ASP A 410 29.09 32.19 -9.38
CA ASP A 410 30.46 32.09 -8.87
C ASP A 410 31.00 30.68 -9.00
N ASN A 411 32.28 30.52 -9.25
CA ASN A 411 32.97 29.25 -9.13
C ASN A 411 33.25 28.89 -7.66
N TYR A 412 33.22 27.58 -7.32
CA TYR A 412 33.49 27.12 -5.95
C TYR A 412 34.91 27.51 -5.45
N ASP A 413 35.89 27.50 -6.35
CA ASP A 413 37.28 27.88 -6.04
C ASP A 413 37.52 29.39 -6.01
N GLY A 414 36.49 30.19 -6.28
CA GLY A 414 36.59 31.64 -6.34
C GLY A 414 37.49 32.16 -7.45
N VAL A 415 37.91 31.31 -8.38
CA VAL A 415 38.79 31.70 -9.51
C VAL A 415 37.94 31.76 -10.79
N GLU A 416 37.98 32.91 -11.42
CA GLU A 416 37.25 33.20 -12.64
C GLU A 416 38.19 33.89 -13.66
N GLY A 417 37.84 33.76 -14.91
CA GLY A 417 38.47 34.48 -16.00
C GLY A 417 39.29 33.62 -16.94
N GLY A 418 39.35 34.11 -18.18
CA GLY A 418 40.05 33.43 -19.26
C GLY A 418 39.28 32.33 -19.95
N MET A 419 39.99 31.44 -20.58
CA MET A 419 39.46 30.32 -21.32
C MET A 419 39.91 29.01 -20.71
N VAL A 420 38.98 28.07 -20.52
CA VAL A 420 39.26 26.72 -20.03
C VAL A 420 38.83 25.69 -21.07
N THR A 421 39.52 24.55 -21.18
CA THR A 421 39.03 23.45 -21.99
C THR A 421 37.83 22.77 -21.32
N VAL A 422 36.99 22.09 -22.11
CA VAL A 422 35.90 21.25 -21.58
C VAL A 422 36.41 20.28 -20.53
N THR A 423 37.55 19.64 -20.77
CA THR A 423 38.17 18.70 -19.84
C THR A 423 38.53 19.40 -18.50
N GLN A 424 39.19 20.56 -18.57
CA GLN A 424 39.54 21.34 -17.36
C GLN A 424 38.29 21.80 -16.63
N ALA A 425 37.27 22.32 -17.35
CA ALA A 425 36.02 22.77 -16.75
C ALA A 425 35.29 21.66 -15.98
N LEU A 426 35.26 20.43 -16.56
CA LEU A 426 34.70 19.27 -15.88
C LEU A 426 35.54 18.82 -14.67
N GLN A 427 36.87 18.75 -14.83
CA GLN A 427 37.80 18.26 -13.82
C GLN A 427 37.67 19.06 -12.49
N VAL A 428 37.54 20.38 -12.58
CA VAL A 428 37.43 21.26 -11.44
C VAL A 428 35.98 21.79 -11.22
N SER A 429 35.05 21.23 -11.96
CA SER A 429 33.61 21.53 -11.83
C SER A 429 33.25 23.01 -11.95
N LYS A 430 33.80 23.72 -12.94
CA LYS A 430 33.51 25.15 -13.18
C LYS A 430 32.05 25.40 -13.43
N ASN A 431 31.45 26.29 -12.61
CA ASN A 431 30.05 26.68 -12.73
C ASN A 431 29.83 27.62 -13.90
N THR A 432 30.70 28.61 -14.05
CA THR A 432 30.65 29.61 -15.11
C THR A 432 30.70 28.96 -16.49
N ALA A 433 31.69 28.07 -16.74
CA ALA A 433 31.82 27.35 -17.99
C ALA A 433 30.59 26.48 -18.32
N ALA A 434 30.03 25.78 -17.30
CA ALA A 434 28.81 24.98 -17.45
C ALA A 434 27.61 25.83 -17.87
N VAL A 435 27.42 26.99 -17.21
CA VAL A 435 26.34 27.93 -17.55
C VAL A 435 26.51 28.53 -18.95
N GLN A 436 27.73 28.86 -19.35
CA GLN A 436 28.02 29.34 -20.70
C GLN A 436 27.66 28.33 -21.80
N VAL A 437 28.01 27.06 -21.59
CA VAL A 437 27.67 25.99 -22.56
C VAL A 437 26.13 25.74 -22.55
N CYS A 438 25.51 25.65 -21.39
CA CYS A 438 24.07 25.44 -21.29
C CYS A 438 23.30 26.55 -21.98
N ARG A 439 23.68 27.81 -21.74
CA ARG A 439 23.09 28.98 -22.39
C ARG A 439 23.31 28.98 -23.92
N ALA A 440 24.48 28.57 -24.38
CA ALA A 440 24.75 28.47 -25.81
C ALA A 440 23.98 27.36 -26.52
N MET A 441 23.60 26.33 -25.81
CA MET A 441 22.70 25.25 -26.27
C MET A 441 21.24 25.67 -26.27
N GLY A 442 20.85 26.53 -25.34
CA GLY A 442 19.47 26.90 -25.01
C GLY A 442 18.85 25.94 -23.99
N GLU A 443 18.22 26.49 -22.95
CA GLU A 443 17.63 25.74 -21.84
C GLU A 443 16.65 24.67 -22.31
N GLN A 444 15.77 25.02 -23.26
CA GLN A 444 14.78 24.08 -23.78
C GLN A 444 15.42 22.84 -24.43
N THR A 445 16.50 23.03 -25.21
CA THR A 445 17.22 21.92 -25.86
C THR A 445 17.84 20.99 -24.82
N VAL A 446 18.43 21.56 -23.77
CA VAL A 446 19.05 20.81 -22.67
C VAL A 446 17.96 20.07 -21.86
N TYR A 447 16.85 20.71 -21.55
CA TYR A 447 15.71 20.12 -20.87
C TYR A 447 15.15 18.93 -21.65
N GLU A 448 14.92 19.10 -22.96
CA GLU A 448 14.43 18.02 -23.83
C GLU A 448 15.41 16.85 -23.93
N PHE A 449 16.70 17.12 -23.93
CA PHE A 449 17.72 16.07 -23.91
C PHE A 449 17.65 15.23 -22.63
N LEU A 450 17.52 15.85 -21.46
CA LEU A 450 17.35 15.14 -20.20
C LEU A 450 16.05 14.33 -20.18
N ARG A 451 14.94 14.90 -20.64
CA ARG A 451 13.63 14.27 -20.65
C ARG A 451 13.52 13.11 -21.64
N ASP A 452 13.91 13.35 -22.89
CA ASP A 452 13.59 12.47 -24.00
C ASP A 452 14.70 11.46 -24.32
N LYS A 453 15.96 11.82 -24.07
CA LYS A 453 17.11 10.94 -24.32
C LYS A 453 17.60 10.25 -23.06
N LEU A 454 17.71 10.97 -21.95
CA LEU A 454 18.18 10.40 -20.69
C LEU A 454 17.01 9.92 -19.80
N LEU A 455 15.76 10.14 -20.24
CA LEU A 455 14.54 9.66 -19.60
C LEU A 455 14.39 10.10 -18.13
N PHE A 456 14.81 11.32 -17.83
CA PHE A 456 14.58 11.90 -16.50
C PHE A 456 13.09 12.08 -16.27
N THR A 457 12.50 11.30 -15.34
CA THR A 457 11.05 11.26 -15.09
C THR A 457 10.55 12.31 -14.11
N ASN A 458 11.47 12.96 -13.36
CA ASN A 458 11.14 13.89 -12.28
C ASN A 458 11.37 15.36 -12.65
N LEU A 459 11.49 15.68 -13.94
CA LEU A 459 11.65 17.07 -14.38
C LEU A 459 10.29 17.80 -14.36
N ASN A 460 10.24 18.94 -13.68
CA ASN A 460 9.13 19.87 -13.72
C ASN A 460 9.41 20.95 -14.78
N GLY A 461 8.62 20.96 -15.88
CA GLY A 461 8.87 21.83 -17.02
C GLY A 461 8.78 23.32 -16.72
N GLU A 462 8.05 23.73 -15.70
CA GLU A 462 7.93 25.13 -15.29
C GLU A 462 9.09 25.58 -14.38
N GLU A 463 9.54 24.69 -13.49
CA GLU A 463 10.53 25.04 -12.47
C GLU A 463 11.96 24.66 -12.88
N ASP A 464 12.14 23.59 -13.65
CA ASP A 464 13.46 23.05 -13.97
C ASP A 464 14.03 23.52 -15.32
N ASN A 465 13.23 24.19 -16.16
CA ASN A 465 13.69 24.70 -17.46
C ASN A 465 14.41 26.05 -17.31
N ASN A 466 15.48 26.08 -16.55
CA ASN A 466 16.31 27.27 -16.34
C ASN A 466 17.78 26.89 -16.14
N LEU A 467 18.69 27.86 -16.27
CA LEU A 467 20.13 27.66 -16.17
C LEU A 467 20.58 27.08 -14.83
N SER A 468 19.94 27.49 -13.71
CA SER A 468 20.31 26.99 -12.38
C SER A 468 20.02 25.51 -12.22
N ALA A 469 18.82 25.09 -12.61
CA ALA A 469 18.42 23.68 -12.57
C ALA A 469 19.27 22.84 -13.52
N LEU A 470 19.35 23.26 -14.79
CA LEU A 470 19.96 22.46 -15.87
C LEU A 470 21.49 22.43 -15.81
N ALA A 471 22.15 23.55 -15.53
CA ALA A 471 23.61 23.61 -15.53
C ALA A 471 24.27 23.29 -14.18
N LEU A 472 23.56 23.52 -13.06
CA LEU A 472 24.10 23.39 -11.72
C LEU A 472 23.39 22.33 -10.86
N GLY A 473 22.30 21.73 -11.35
CA GLY A 473 21.62 20.61 -10.73
C GLY A 473 20.69 21.00 -9.57
N TYR A 474 20.20 22.24 -9.56
CA TYR A 474 19.18 22.68 -8.61
C TYR A 474 17.77 22.34 -9.11
N LEU A 475 17.55 21.04 -9.42
CA LEU A 475 16.25 20.54 -9.83
C LEU A 475 15.25 20.63 -8.68
N SER A 476 14.00 20.99 -8.96
CA SER A 476 12.94 21.18 -7.94
C SER A 476 12.72 19.93 -7.08
N ASP A 477 12.54 18.80 -7.72
CA ASP A 477 12.33 17.50 -7.06
C ASP A 477 13.63 16.71 -6.85
N GLY A 478 14.68 17.02 -7.59
CA GLY A 478 15.90 16.20 -7.65
C GLY A 478 15.70 14.91 -8.42
N ILE A 479 16.61 13.97 -8.25
CA ILE A 479 16.60 12.63 -8.88
C ILE A 479 16.88 11.53 -7.86
N THR A 480 16.49 10.28 -8.18
CA THR A 480 16.80 9.08 -7.39
C THR A 480 18.14 8.50 -7.81
#